data_158bf7dda845b3d8f8bfb933127a0299
#
_entry.id   158bf7dda845b3d8f8bfb933127a0299
#
_cell.length_a   1.000
_cell.length_b   1.000
_cell.length_c   1.000
_cell.angle_alpha   90.00
_cell.angle_beta   90.00
_cell.angle_gamma   90.00
#
_symmetry.space_group_name_H-M   'P 1'
#
loop_
_entity.id
_entity.type
_entity.pdbx_description
1 polymer ?
#
loop_
_entity_poly.entity_id
_entity_poly.type
_entity_poly.pdbx_seq_one_letter_code
_entity_poly.pdbx_strand_id
1 'polypeptide(L)'
;MSVNKNKILGIDYGDFSIGLAIFDFETKFCYPYKTIFREKANILRKSLREIIDIIEKEKITEVVIGYPLNMDDTEGERVEKVKTFAKMLNTKIECMCNTNRRGSLCEPVPIKFQDERLTTKEADEILKDRGIQKSKRKEFIDQVAAEIILNDYVSSKS
;
A
#
# COMPACT_ATOMS: atom_id res chain seq x y z
N MET A 1 -26.63 12.39 7.33
CA MET A 1 -25.24 12.77 7.62
C MET A 1 -24.27 11.81 6.99
N SER A 2 -23.50 12.30 6.07
CA SER A 2 -22.46 11.49 5.45
C SER A 2 -21.35 11.28 6.48
N VAL A 3 -21.24 10.07 6.99
CA VAL A 3 -20.07 9.70 7.75
C VAL A 3 -18.93 9.64 6.76
N ASN A 4 -17.97 10.52 6.89
CA ASN A 4 -16.75 10.46 6.08
C ASN A 4 -16.00 9.19 6.45
N LYS A 5 -16.30 8.14 5.72
CA LYS A 5 -15.62 6.85 5.88
C LYS A 5 -14.29 6.91 5.15
N ASN A 6 -13.36 7.64 5.74
CA ASN A 6 -12.03 7.74 5.16
C ASN A 6 -11.25 6.46 5.40
N LYS A 7 -10.70 5.92 4.34
CA LYS A 7 -9.83 4.75 4.40
C LYS A 7 -8.53 5.08 3.69
N ILE A 8 -7.42 4.66 4.27
CA ILE A 8 -6.10 4.80 3.66
C ILE A 8 -5.63 3.43 3.20
N LEU A 9 -5.15 3.36 1.97
CA LEU A 9 -4.52 2.14 1.44
C LEU A 9 -3.02 2.26 1.64
N GLY A 10 -2.43 1.29 2.35
CA GLY A 10 -0.99 1.19 2.51
C GLY A 10 -0.43 0.19 1.51
N ILE A 11 0.69 0.52 0.91
CA ILE A 11 1.33 -0.30 -0.11
C ILE A 11 2.80 -0.52 0.24
N ASP A 12 3.20 -1.79 0.30
CA ASP A 12 4.60 -2.19 0.34
C ASP A 12 4.95 -2.76 -1.04
N TYR A 13 5.68 -1.99 -1.82
CA TYR A 13 6.00 -2.34 -3.20
C TYR A 13 7.26 -3.19 -3.28
N GLY A 14 7.15 -4.39 -3.85
CA GLY A 14 8.27 -5.26 -4.12
C GLY A 14 8.32 -5.67 -5.60
N ASP A 15 9.42 -6.30 -6.01
CA ASP A 15 9.62 -6.71 -7.41
C ASP A 15 8.62 -7.78 -7.86
N PHE A 16 8.29 -8.71 -6.98
CA PHE A 16 7.41 -9.84 -7.33
C PHE A 16 6.11 -9.87 -6.53
N SER A 17 6.01 -9.02 -5.52
CA SER A 17 4.81 -8.96 -4.70
C SER A 17 4.56 -7.55 -4.20
N ILE A 18 3.28 -7.23 -4.06
CA ILE A 18 2.85 -5.94 -3.52
C ILE A 18 1.92 -6.23 -2.35
N GLY A 19 2.35 -5.84 -1.15
CA GLY A 19 1.55 -6.02 0.05
C GLY A 19 0.60 -4.85 0.23
N LEU A 20 -0.64 -5.14 0.59
CA LEU A 20 -1.68 -4.14 0.78
C LEU A 20 -2.29 -4.27 2.18
N ALA A 21 -2.51 -3.11 2.81
CA ALA A 21 -3.22 -3.01 4.07
C ALA A 21 -4.16 -1.81 4.02
N ILE A 22 -5.17 -1.79 4.86
CA ILE A 22 -6.13 -0.69 4.92
C ILE A 22 -6.24 -0.20 6.34
N PHE A 23 -6.22 1.12 6.52
CA PHE A 23 -6.57 1.78 7.76
C PHE A 23 -7.94 2.42 7.61
N ASP A 24 -8.86 2.10 8.51
CA ASP A 24 -10.21 2.63 8.50
C ASP A 24 -10.36 3.63 9.65
N PHE A 25 -10.61 4.89 9.33
CA PHE A 25 -10.76 5.94 10.34
C PHE A 25 -12.05 5.78 11.17
N GLU A 26 -13.04 5.10 10.65
CA GLU A 26 -14.29 4.87 11.40
C GLU A 26 -14.07 3.92 12.56
N THR A 27 -13.37 2.81 12.31
CA THR A 27 -13.08 1.81 13.34
C THR A 27 -11.74 2.06 14.05
N LYS A 28 -10.88 2.87 13.45
CA LYS A 28 -9.50 3.14 13.88
C LYS A 28 -8.63 1.90 13.89
N PHE A 29 -8.96 0.92 13.06
CA PHE A 29 -8.17 -0.30 12.89
C PHE A 29 -7.42 -0.30 11.57
N CYS A 30 -6.20 -0.82 11.63
CA CYS A 30 -5.42 -1.16 10.47
C CYS A 30 -5.47 -2.69 10.30
N TYR A 31 -5.71 -3.16 9.09
CA TYR A 31 -5.77 -4.59 8.83
C TYR A 31 -5.08 -4.94 7.53
N PRO A 32 -4.45 -6.14 7.47
CA PRO A 32 -3.88 -6.60 6.22
C PRO A 32 -5.00 -6.90 5.23
N TYR A 33 -4.80 -6.54 3.97
CA TYR A 33 -5.85 -6.68 2.96
C TYR A 33 -5.56 -7.80 1.97
N LYS A 34 -4.43 -7.70 1.26
CA LYS A 34 -4.11 -8.64 0.19
C LYS A 34 -2.64 -8.52 -0.21
N THR A 35 -2.10 -9.59 -0.78
CA THR A 35 -0.81 -9.55 -1.48
C THR A 35 -1.07 -9.83 -2.95
N ILE A 36 -0.59 -8.93 -3.81
CA ILE A 36 -0.66 -9.11 -5.26
C ILE A 36 0.67 -9.70 -5.70
N PHE A 37 0.64 -10.89 -6.30
CA PHE A 37 1.84 -11.53 -6.82
C PHE A 37 1.99 -11.26 -8.32
N ARG A 38 3.24 -11.04 -8.75
CA ARG A 38 3.56 -10.80 -10.16
C ARG A 38 4.53 -11.86 -10.65
N GLU A 39 4.27 -12.37 -11.84
CA GLU A 39 5.16 -13.36 -12.46
C GLU A 39 6.46 -12.74 -12.93
N LYS A 40 6.41 -11.47 -13.37
CA LYS A 40 7.56 -10.73 -13.86
C LYS A 40 7.61 -9.34 -13.24
N ALA A 41 8.78 -8.95 -12.80
CA ALA A 41 9.00 -7.68 -12.10
C ALA A 41 8.61 -6.43 -12.91
N ASN A 42 8.70 -6.50 -14.23
CA ASN A 42 8.44 -5.36 -15.10
C ASN A 42 7.00 -5.27 -15.64
N ILE A 43 6.12 -6.21 -15.29
CA ILE A 43 4.73 -6.17 -15.75
C ILE A 43 3.84 -5.65 -14.62
N LEU A 44 3.56 -4.35 -14.67
CA LEU A 44 2.77 -3.67 -13.65
C LEU A 44 1.31 -3.42 -14.05
N ARG A 45 0.97 -3.52 -15.33
CA ARG A 45 -0.37 -3.15 -15.81
C ARG A 45 -1.50 -3.85 -15.04
N LYS A 46 -1.38 -5.16 -14.88
CA LYS A 46 -2.40 -5.96 -14.19
C LYS A 46 -2.48 -5.61 -12.71
N SER A 47 -1.32 -5.42 -12.08
CA SER A 47 -1.25 -5.05 -10.67
C SER A 47 -1.85 -3.66 -10.42
N LEU A 48 -1.55 -2.71 -11.29
CA LEU A 48 -2.11 -1.36 -11.18
C LEU A 48 -3.64 -1.36 -11.34
N ARG A 49 -4.15 -2.16 -12.27
CA ARG A 49 -5.60 -2.30 -12.46
C ARG A 49 -6.26 -2.86 -11.19
N GLU A 50 -5.65 -3.86 -10.60
CA GLU A 50 -6.16 -4.47 -9.37
C GLU A 50 -6.17 -3.46 -8.22
N ILE A 51 -5.12 -2.65 -8.10
CA ILE A 51 -5.05 -1.60 -7.07
C ILE A 51 -6.14 -0.54 -7.31
N ILE A 52 -6.34 -0.12 -8.54
CA ILE A 52 -7.40 0.83 -8.88
C ILE A 52 -8.78 0.28 -8.51
N ASP A 53 -9.03 -0.99 -8.81
CA ASP A 53 -10.29 -1.63 -8.45
C ASP A 53 -10.50 -1.65 -6.94
N ILE A 54 -9.45 -1.86 -6.17
CA ILE A 54 -9.50 -1.82 -4.70
C ILE A 54 -9.79 -0.41 -4.21
N ILE A 55 -9.13 0.60 -4.78
CA ILE A 55 -9.35 2.01 -4.44
C ILE A 55 -10.84 2.37 -4.60
N GLU A 56 -11.44 1.94 -5.69
CA GLU A 56 -12.85 2.21 -5.95
C GLU A 56 -13.77 1.39 -5.06
N LYS A 57 -13.52 0.09 -4.94
CA LYS A 57 -14.36 -0.83 -4.17
C LYS A 57 -14.39 -0.45 -2.69
N GLU A 58 -13.24 -0.16 -2.12
CA GLU A 58 -13.10 0.15 -0.69
C GLU A 58 -13.25 1.64 -0.40
N LYS A 59 -13.46 2.47 -1.42
CA LYS A 59 -13.59 3.92 -1.29
C LYS A 59 -12.39 4.55 -0.58
N ILE A 60 -11.22 4.19 -1.06
CA ILE A 60 -9.94 4.70 -0.53
C ILE A 60 -9.83 6.19 -0.82
N THR A 61 -9.48 6.97 0.18
CA THR A 61 -9.35 8.43 0.05
C THR A 61 -7.91 8.90 0.01
N GLU A 62 -6.95 8.04 0.36
CA GLU A 62 -5.55 8.36 0.35
C GLU A 62 -4.73 7.08 0.19
N VAL A 63 -3.60 7.17 -0.52
CA VAL A 63 -2.68 6.05 -0.69
C VAL A 63 -1.35 6.40 -0.04
N VAL A 64 -0.80 5.49 0.75
CA VAL A 64 0.51 5.65 1.39
C VAL A 64 1.41 4.51 0.91
N ILE A 65 2.56 4.86 0.34
CA ILE A 65 3.53 3.89 -0.17
C ILE A 65 4.78 3.93 0.71
N GLY A 66 5.27 2.77 1.09
CA GLY A 66 6.52 2.67 1.85
C GLY A 66 7.71 3.18 1.02
N TYR A 67 8.53 4.01 1.64
CA TYR A 67 9.71 4.59 1.00
C TYR A 67 10.95 3.91 1.60
N PRO A 68 11.55 2.95 0.88
CA PRO A 68 12.58 2.08 1.46
C PRO A 68 13.97 2.73 1.49
N LEU A 69 14.19 3.59 2.48
CA LEU A 69 15.50 4.21 2.68
C LEU A 69 16.51 3.19 3.22
N ASN A 70 17.77 3.39 2.90
CA ASN A 70 18.86 2.66 3.51
C ASN A 70 19.01 3.09 4.98
N MET A 71 19.70 2.30 5.78
CA MET A 71 19.88 2.58 7.20
C MET A 71 20.58 3.92 7.48
N ASP A 72 21.35 4.41 6.51
CA ASP A 72 22.05 5.71 6.60
C ASP A 72 21.24 6.88 6.00
N ASP A 73 19.93 6.70 5.80
CA ASP A 73 19.01 7.66 5.21
C ASP A 73 19.26 7.96 3.72
N THR A 74 20.16 7.22 3.06
CA THR A 74 20.38 7.41 1.62
C THR A 74 19.31 6.69 0.79
N GLU A 75 19.07 7.23 -0.40
CA GLU A 75 18.15 6.61 -1.36
C GLU A 75 18.91 5.57 -2.20
N GLY A 76 18.41 4.35 -2.20
CA GLY A 76 18.96 3.28 -3.00
C GLY A 76 18.16 2.99 -4.26
N GLU A 77 18.51 1.91 -4.93
CA GLU A 77 17.85 1.45 -6.15
C GLU A 77 16.35 1.18 -5.94
N ARG A 78 15.98 0.67 -4.77
CA ARG A 78 14.58 0.37 -4.46
C ARG A 78 13.71 1.61 -4.44
N VAL A 79 14.27 2.76 -4.02
CA VAL A 79 13.54 4.03 -4.00
C VAL A 79 13.15 4.45 -5.41
N GLU A 80 14.05 4.29 -6.38
CA GLU A 80 13.74 4.62 -7.78
C GLU A 80 12.59 3.78 -8.33
N LYS A 81 12.55 2.50 -7.99
CA LYS A 81 11.46 1.60 -8.37
C LYS A 81 10.14 2.02 -7.76
N VAL A 82 10.17 2.42 -6.49
CA VAL A 82 8.98 2.89 -5.78
C VAL A 82 8.47 4.20 -6.38
N LYS A 83 9.36 5.12 -6.69
CA LYS A 83 8.99 6.39 -7.33
C LYS A 83 8.34 6.16 -8.70
N THR A 84 8.90 5.25 -9.49
CA THR A 84 8.35 4.89 -10.80
C THR A 84 6.96 4.28 -10.66
N PHE A 85 6.81 3.36 -9.72
CA PHE A 85 5.51 2.75 -9.42
C PHE A 85 4.48 3.81 -9.01
N ALA A 86 4.87 4.71 -8.11
CA ALA A 86 3.98 5.77 -7.63
C ALA A 86 3.52 6.68 -8.78
N LYS A 87 4.42 7.02 -9.69
CA LYS A 87 4.10 7.81 -10.88
C LYS A 87 3.08 7.11 -11.76
N MET A 88 3.30 5.82 -12.01
CA MET A 88 2.38 5.03 -12.83
C MET A 88 1.01 4.90 -12.17
N LEU A 89 0.97 4.69 -10.87
CA LEU A 89 -0.28 4.61 -10.13
C LEU A 89 -1.02 5.96 -10.17
N ASN A 90 -0.31 7.06 -9.95
CA ASN A 90 -0.89 8.38 -10.00
C ASN A 90 -1.50 8.68 -11.37
N THR A 91 -0.80 8.32 -12.44
CA THR A 91 -1.31 8.47 -13.81
C THR A 91 -2.62 7.71 -14.01
N LYS A 92 -2.69 6.47 -13.48
CA LYS A 92 -3.92 5.68 -13.56
C LYS A 92 -5.06 6.28 -12.76
N ILE A 93 -4.77 6.81 -11.58
CA ILE A 93 -5.76 7.50 -10.75
C ILE A 93 -6.32 8.73 -11.48
N GLU A 94 -5.44 9.55 -12.05
CA GLU A 94 -5.86 10.72 -12.81
C GLU A 94 -6.70 10.36 -14.04
N CYS A 95 -6.28 9.32 -14.75
CA CYS A 95 -7.00 8.83 -15.92
C CYS A 95 -8.40 8.35 -15.55
N MET A 96 -8.53 7.65 -14.45
CA MET A 96 -9.82 7.20 -13.93
C MET A 96 -10.74 8.39 -13.63
N CYS A 97 -10.21 9.43 -13.01
CA CYS A 97 -10.98 10.63 -12.67
C CYS A 97 -11.39 11.40 -13.91
N ASN A 98 -10.48 11.55 -14.88
CA ASN A 98 -10.75 12.30 -16.10
C ASN A 98 -11.78 11.63 -17.01
N THR A 99 -11.85 10.31 -17.00
CA THR A 99 -12.81 9.58 -17.83
C THR A 99 -14.19 9.48 -17.21
N ASN A 100 -14.33 9.92 -15.96
CA ASN A 100 -15.59 9.92 -15.21
C ASN A 100 -16.34 8.57 -15.32
N ARG A 101 -15.59 7.49 -15.31
CA ARG A 101 -16.11 6.15 -15.57
C ARG A 101 -17.17 5.67 -14.58
N ARG A 102 -17.33 6.33 -13.43
CA ARG A 102 -18.21 5.84 -12.39
C ARG A 102 -19.18 6.88 -11.83
N GLY A 103 -19.44 7.93 -12.59
CA GLY A 103 -20.58 8.83 -12.33
C GLY A 103 -20.58 9.62 -11.04
N SER A 104 -19.54 9.56 -10.24
CA SER A 104 -19.41 10.37 -9.05
C SER A 104 -18.27 11.37 -9.21
N LEU A 105 -18.35 12.45 -8.46
CA LEU A 105 -17.27 13.42 -8.38
C LEU A 105 -15.98 12.70 -8.02
N CYS A 106 -15.12 12.53 -9.00
CA CYS A 106 -13.87 11.82 -8.80
C CYS A 106 -12.76 12.82 -8.54
N GLU A 107 -12.46 13.04 -7.28
CA GLU A 107 -11.28 13.78 -6.91
C GLU A 107 -10.09 12.81 -6.95
N PRO A 108 -8.93 13.26 -7.48
CA PRO A 108 -7.75 12.41 -7.48
C PRO A 108 -7.36 12.02 -6.05
N VAL A 109 -7.12 10.74 -5.86
CA VAL A 109 -6.68 10.23 -4.56
C VAL A 109 -5.20 10.55 -4.40
N PRO A 110 -4.80 11.30 -3.35
CA PRO A 110 -3.40 11.65 -3.17
C PRO A 110 -2.54 10.45 -2.78
N ILE A 111 -1.30 10.46 -3.25
CA ILE A 111 -0.30 9.45 -2.91
C ILE A 111 0.75 10.11 -2.02
N LYS A 112 0.98 9.50 -0.86
CA LYS A 112 1.99 9.95 0.11
C LYS A 112 3.04 8.85 0.31
N PHE A 113 4.21 9.24 0.77
CA PHE A 113 5.27 8.30 1.09
C PHE A 113 5.51 8.28 2.60
N GLN A 114 5.83 7.10 3.11
CA GLN A 114 6.19 6.92 4.52
C GLN A 114 7.50 6.13 4.56
N ASP A 115 8.46 6.62 5.33
CA ASP A 115 9.72 5.91 5.52
C ASP A 115 9.48 4.48 5.96
N GLU A 116 10.14 3.54 5.30
CA GLU A 116 10.05 2.13 5.62
C GLU A 116 11.43 1.57 5.86
N ARG A 117 11.67 1.09 7.06
CA ARG A 117 12.95 0.47 7.46
C ARG A 117 12.73 -0.92 8.05
N LEU A 118 11.53 -1.47 7.88
CA LEU A 118 11.19 -2.78 8.41
C LEU A 118 11.98 -3.87 7.70
N THR A 119 12.64 -4.73 8.48
CA THR A 119 13.34 -5.88 7.93
C THR A 119 12.37 -7.05 7.78
N THR A 120 12.69 -7.98 6.88
CA THR A 120 11.94 -9.22 6.71
C THR A 120 11.89 -10.00 8.03
N LYS A 121 12.97 -9.95 8.81
CA LYS A 121 13.04 -10.62 10.11
C LYS A 121 12.02 -10.05 11.09
N GLU A 122 11.89 -8.73 11.15
CA GLU A 122 10.91 -8.08 12.03
C GLU A 122 9.48 -8.45 11.64
N ALA A 123 9.17 -8.45 10.35
CA ALA A 123 7.86 -8.86 9.85
C ALA A 123 7.56 -10.33 10.18
N ASP A 124 8.56 -11.20 10.03
CA ASP A 124 8.42 -12.61 10.35
C ASP A 124 8.12 -12.84 11.83
N GLU A 125 8.78 -12.10 12.71
CA GLU A 125 8.53 -12.18 14.17
C GLU A 125 7.11 -11.77 14.53
N ILE A 126 6.60 -10.71 13.88
CA ILE A 126 5.22 -10.27 14.10
C ILE A 126 4.23 -11.35 13.71
N LEU A 127 4.44 -11.98 12.56
CA LEU A 127 3.57 -13.07 12.11
C LEU A 127 3.65 -14.30 13.02
N LYS A 128 4.83 -14.59 13.54
CA LYS A 128 5.02 -15.66 14.50
C LYS A 128 4.21 -15.39 15.77
N ASP A 129 4.26 -14.16 16.27
CA ASP A 129 3.51 -13.75 17.45
C ASP A 129 2.00 -13.81 17.23
N ARG A 130 1.54 -13.65 15.98
CA ARG A 130 0.13 -13.80 15.61
C ARG A 130 -0.29 -15.26 15.41
N GLY A 131 0.64 -16.20 15.59
CA GLY A 131 0.35 -17.63 15.44
C GLY A 131 0.35 -18.14 14.02
N ILE A 132 0.92 -17.41 13.07
CA ILE A 132 0.99 -17.83 11.68
C ILE A 132 2.13 -18.84 11.50
N GLN A 133 1.83 -19.99 10.91
CA GLN A 133 2.83 -21.03 10.67
C GLN A 133 3.93 -20.56 9.72
N LYS A 134 5.16 -21.02 9.97
CA LYS A 134 6.33 -20.63 9.18
C LYS A 134 6.13 -20.77 7.66
N SER A 135 5.47 -21.86 7.25
CA SER A 135 5.22 -22.13 5.83
C SER A 135 4.31 -21.09 5.16
N LYS A 136 3.49 -20.39 5.96
CA LYS A 136 2.55 -19.40 5.46
C LYS A 136 3.02 -17.96 5.66
N ARG A 137 4.04 -17.73 6.49
CA ARG A 137 4.49 -16.37 6.80
C ARG A 137 4.96 -15.59 5.59
N LYS A 138 5.63 -16.27 4.66
CA LYS A 138 6.13 -15.63 3.43
C LYS A 138 5.01 -14.96 2.65
N GLU A 139 3.82 -15.54 2.67
CA GLU A 139 2.64 -15.01 1.98
C GLU A 139 2.15 -13.69 2.59
N PHE A 140 2.35 -13.52 3.89
CA PHE A 140 1.79 -12.41 4.64
C PHE A 140 2.80 -11.32 5.01
N ILE A 141 4.09 -11.55 4.77
CA ILE A 141 5.14 -10.60 5.15
C ILE A 141 4.89 -9.22 4.55
N ASP A 142 4.55 -9.16 3.27
CA ASP A 142 4.32 -7.89 2.59
C ASP A 142 3.08 -7.16 3.12
N GLN A 143 2.06 -7.91 3.52
CA GLN A 143 0.86 -7.31 4.11
C GLN A 143 1.15 -6.70 5.48
N VAL A 144 1.97 -7.38 6.28
CA VAL A 144 2.40 -6.85 7.58
C VAL A 144 3.26 -5.61 7.40
N ALA A 145 4.14 -5.61 6.41
CA ALA A 145 4.93 -4.43 6.10
C ALA A 145 4.03 -3.24 5.73
N ALA A 146 3.02 -3.46 4.91
CA ALA A 146 2.05 -2.43 4.54
C ALA A 146 1.28 -1.92 5.76
N GLU A 147 0.90 -2.82 6.66
CA GLU A 147 0.21 -2.48 7.91
C GLU A 147 1.06 -1.57 8.78
N ILE A 148 2.35 -1.88 8.92
CA ILE A 148 3.28 -1.08 9.71
C ILE A 148 3.50 0.30 9.08
N ILE A 149 3.64 0.36 7.77
CA ILE A 149 3.72 1.62 7.03
C ILE A 149 2.53 2.52 7.38
N LEU A 150 1.33 1.95 7.36
CA LEU A 150 0.12 2.71 7.69
C LEU A 150 0.08 3.16 9.14
N ASN A 151 0.43 2.28 10.06
CA ASN A 151 0.43 2.63 11.47
C ASN A 151 1.43 3.76 11.77
N ASP A 152 2.60 3.71 11.17
CA ASP A 152 3.61 4.77 11.33
C ASP A 152 3.13 6.08 10.72
N TYR A 153 2.49 6.02 9.56
CA TYR A 153 1.95 7.21 8.90
C TYR A 153 0.86 7.88 9.73
N VAL A 154 -0.08 7.10 10.21
CA VAL A 154 -1.20 7.61 11.01
C VAL A 154 -0.69 8.18 12.34
N SER A 155 0.26 7.51 12.99
CA SER A 155 0.85 7.97 14.24
C SER A 155 1.59 9.29 14.08
N SER A 156 2.26 9.50 12.96
CA SER A 156 3.00 10.73 12.69
C SER A 156 2.09 11.93 12.45
N LYS A 157 0.82 11.70 12.16
CA LYS A 157 -0.15 12.77 11.86
C LYS A 157 -1.05 13.14 13.03
N SER A 158 -1.01 12.37 14.10
CA SER A 158 -1.83 12.65 15.28
C SER A 158 -1.14 13.61 16.26
#